data_d39bb7381225a9dde627faaf2f575add
#
_entry.id   d39bb7381225a9dde627faaf2f575add
#
_cell.length_a   1.000
_cell.length_b   1.000
_cell.length_c   1.000
_cell.angle_alpha   90.00
_cell.angle_beta   90.00
_cell.angle_gamma   90.00
#
_symmetry.space_group_name_H-M   'P 1'
#
loop_
_entity.id
_entity.type
_entity.pdbx_description
1 polymer ?
#
loop_
_entity_poly.entity_id
_entity_poly.type
_entity_poly.pdbx_seq_one_letter_code
_entity_poly.pdbx_strand_id
1 'polypeptide(L)'
;MKKVWRNKLLKGSFAMILLSVTNVSFGEVSAKDFSAKNSPHLPPANVAQFEDGRDYFSYQEPIEQAKRSDRKIPIQFFFDYDCRVCSSAQDILQLYSQIRPNKVALEEHPVATNEAKFSATIFYTLQHLKVGELSDVLLFETSEKARYTELSTLDKMREWVVSQGISKAEFNKVVHSKEVKEDVSNAIYLTEEYGVFTFPYVVVGGKYVLTASTLYNDDYGVAVLDFLVNKLEQERKK
;
A
#
# COMPACT_ATOMS: atom_id res chain seq x y z
N MET A 1 -10.11 51.78 -15.97
CA MET A 1 -8.94 51.96 -16.86
C MET A 1 -8.54 50.57 -17.41
N LYS A 2 -8.83 50.32 -18.67
CA LYS A 2 -8.49 49.02 -19.35
C LYS A 2 -7.07 49.15 -19.90
N LYS A 3 -6.16 48.24 -19.50
CA LYS A 3 -4.84 48.06 -20.11
C LYS A 3 -4.86 46.87 -21.04
N VAL A 4 -4.84 47.17 -22.33
CA VAL A 4 -4.71 46.23 -23.43
C VAL A 4 -3.23 45.84 -23.55
N TRP A 5 -2.93 44.55 -23.51
CA TRP A 5 -1.60 44.03 -23.85
C TRP A 5 -1.60 43.55 -25.31
N ARG A 6 -0.75 44.24 -26.09
CA ARG A 6 -0.58 43.94 -27.53
C ARG A 6 0.43 42.83 -27.73
N ASN A 7 -0.01 41.79 -28.47
CA ASN A 7 0.83 40.70 -28.98
C ASN A 7 1.91 41.26 -29.94
N LYS A 8 3.18 40.96 -29.69
CA LYS A 8 4.26 41.08 -30.66
C LYS A 8 4.52 39.70 -31.28
N LEU A 9 4.15 39.54 -32.54
CA LEU A 9 4.54 38.45 -33.39
C LEU A 9 6.03 38.59 -33.74
N LEU A 10 6.84 37.60 -33.34
CA LEU A 10 8.19 37.44 -33.89
C LEU A 10 8.09 36.48 -35.11
N LYS A 11 8.43 37.01 -36.27
CA LYS A 11 8.69 36.26 -37.48
C LYS A 11 10.08 35.62 -37.34
N GLY A 12 10.15 34.29 -37.23
CA GLY A 12 11.38 33.51 -37.29
C GLY A 12 11.41 32.75 -38.62
N SER A 13 12.45 32.99 -39.43
CA SER A 13 12.73 32.37 -40.73
C SER A 13 12.87 30.84 -40.57
N PHE A 14 12.13 30.11 -41.40
CA PHE A 14 12.31 28.68 -41.64
C PHE A 14 13.55 28.46 -42.51
N ALA A 15 14.61 27.93 -41.95
CA ALA A 15 15.70 27.34 -42.72
C ALA A 15 15.35 25.89 -43.06
N MET A 16 15.19 25.64 -44.36
CA MET A 16 14.89 24.32 -44.91
C MET A 16 16.20 23.49 -44.94
N ILE A 17 16.32 22.53 -44.03
CA ILE A 17 17.41 21.55 -44.04
C ILE A 17 16.92 20.36 -44.86
N LEU A 18 17.51 20.16 -46.04
CA LEU A 18 17.36 18.99 -46.85
C LEU A 18 18.08 17.81 -46.19
N LEU A 19 17.33 16.89 -45.61
CA LEU A 19 17.84 15.61 -45.13
C LEU A 19 17.87 14.62 -46.32
N SER A 20 19.06 14.25 -46.73
CA SER A 20 19.32 13.14 -47.67
C SER A 20 18.92 11.81 -47.03
N VAL A 21 17.90 11.18 -47.60
CA VAL A 21 17.45 9.85 -47.24
C VAL A 21 18.44 8.82 -47.81
N THR A 22 19.30 8.25 -46.95
CA THR A 22 20.06 7.06 -47.31
C THR A 22 19.16 5.84 -47.15
N ASN A 23 18.88 5.16 -48.27
CA ASN A 23 18.18 3.88 -48.34
C ASN A 23 19.04 2.81 -47.59
N VAL A 24 18.63 2.45 -46.36
CA VAL A 24 19.12 1.23 -45.73
C VAL A 24 18.23 0.09 -46.19
N SER A 25 18.77 -0.79 -47.03
CA SER A 25 18.13 -2.05 -47.43
C SER A 25 17.98 -2.92 -46.16
N PHE A 26 16.75 -3.04 -45.65
CA PHE A 26 16.40 -4.10 -44.74
C PHE A 26 16.35 -5.41 -45.52
N GLY A 27 17.34 -6.31 -45.27
CA GLY A 27 17.28 -7.67 -45.72
C GLY A 27 16.03 -8.36 -45.17
N GLU A 28 15.18 -8.88 -46.06
CA GLU A 28 14.06 -9.75 -45.68
C GLU A 28 14.63 -11.00 -45.01
N VAL A 29 14.50 -11.07 -43.66
CA VAL A 29 14.71 -12.31 -42.93
C VAL A 29 13.46 -13.16 -43.16
N SER A 30 13.64 -14.21 -43.98
CA SER A 30 12.61 -15.18 -44.31
C SER A 30 12.08 -15.88 -43.07
N ALA A 31 10.79 -15.77 -42.80
CA ALA A 31 10.08 -16.34 -41.66
C ALA A 31 9.94 -17.89 -41.73
N LYS A 32 10.79 -18.59 -42.50
CA LYS A 32 10.66 -20.04 -42.71
C LYS A 32 11.58 -20.93 -41.87
N ASP A 33 12.51 -20.38 -41.09
CA ASP A 33 13.47 -21.20 -40.34
C ASP A 33 13.27 -21.21 -38.80
N PHE A 34 12.13 -20.76 -38.30
CA PHE A 34 11.73 -21.07 -36.93
C PHE A 34 11.06 -22.45 -36.85
N SER A 35 11.89 -23.48 -37.05
CA SER A 35 11.48 -24.85 -36.76
C SER A 35 11.25 -25.00 -35.27
N ALA A 36 10.00 -25.24 -34.89
CA ALA A 36 9.51 -25.43 -33.52
C ALA A 36 10.03 -26.74 -32.86
N LYS A 37 11.35 -27.00 -32.92
CA LYS A 37 11.94 -28.24 -32.37
C LYS A 37 12.91 -28.06 -31.19
N ASN A 38 13.14 -26.85 -30.71
CA ASN A 38 13.93 -26.62 -29.48
C ASN A 38 13.30 -25.51 -28.63
N SER A 39 12.02 -25.66 -28.31
CA SER A 39 11.54 -25.00 -27.10
C SER A 39 12.28 -25.65 -25.94
N PRO A 40 13.11 -24.93 -25.16
CA PRO A 40 13.60 -25.47 -23.92
C PRO A 40 12.35 -25.91 -23.15
N HIS A 41 12.29 -27.17 -22.76
CA HIS A 41 11.35 -27.63 -21.75
C HIS A 41 11.65 -26.75 -20.53
N LEU A 42 10.89 -25.66 -20.38
CA LEU A 42 10.78 -25.02 -19.08
C LEU A 42 10.35 -26.15 -18.15
N PRO A 43 11.14 -26.44 -17.10
CA PRO A 43 10.68 -27.39 -16.09
C PRO A 43 9.28 -26.94 -15.69
N PRO A 44 8.34 -27.86 -15.41
CA PRO A 44 7.02 -27.51 -14.93
C PRO A 44 7.28 -26.49 -13.84
N ALA A 45 6.65 -25.30 -13.97
CA ALA A 45 6.83 -24.22 -13.02
C ALA A 45 6.67 -24.89 -11.65
N ASN A 46 7.78 -25.08 -10.93
CA ASN A 46 7.72 -25.47 -9.54
C ASN A 46 6.87 -24.37 -8.94
N VAL A 47 5.61 -24.69 -8.66
CA VAL A 47 4.75 -23.84 -7.87
C VAL A 47 5.58 -23.60 -6.63
N ALA A 48 6.11 -22.38 -6.47
CA ALA A 48 6.97 -22.06 -5.36
C ALA A 48 6.21 -22.48 -4.11
N GLN A 49 6.69 -23.53 -3.44
CA GLN A 49 6.00 -24.08 -2.30
C GLN A 49 6.37 -23.21 -1.13
N PHE A 50 5.50 -22.26 -0.83
CA PHE A 50 5.66 -21.40 0.34
C PHE A 50 5.38 -22.22 1.60
N GLU A 51 6.22 -22.05 2.62
CA GLU A 51 6.24 -22.86 3.84
C GLU A 51 5.84 -22.00 5.05
N ASP A 52 4.99 -22.55 5.89
CA ASP A 52 4.65 -21.99 7.20
C ASP A 52 5.88 -21.97 8.11
N GLY A 53 6.06 -20.87 8.83
CA GLY A 53 7.23 -20.62 9.66
C GLY A 53 8.44 -20.03 8.93
N ARG A 54 8.39 -19.94 7.58
CA ARG A 54 9.43 -19.32 6.74
C ARG A 54 8.91 -18.15 5.93
N ASP A 55 7.91 -18.42 5.09
CA ASP A 55 7.37 -17.45 4.13
C ASP A 55 6.15 -16.73 4.68
N TYR A 56 5.44 -17.37 5.57
CA TYR A 56 4.31 -16.85 6.35
C TYR A 56 4.22 -17.61 7.68
N PHE A 57 3.36 -17.15 8.58
CA PHE A 57 3.04 -17.86 9.82
C PHE A 57 1.54 -18.13 9.89
N SER A 58 1.13 -19.19 10.58
CA SER A 58 -0.28 -19.49 10.80
C SER A 58 -0.65 -19.28 12.27
N TYR A 59 -1.82 -18.69 12.53
CA TYR A 59 -2.41 -18.82 13.87
C TYR A 59 -2.78 -20.28 14.13
N GLN A 60 -2.60 -20.74 15.36
CA GLN A 60 -3.06 -22.09 15.79
C GLN A 60 -4.58 -22.20 15.66
N GLU A 61 -5.28 -21.19 16.12
CA GLU A 61 -6.72 -21.01 15.92
C GLU A 61 -6.95 -19.74 15.10
N PRO A 62 -7.65 -19.83 13.96
CA PRO A 62 -7.95 -18.65 13.16
C PRO A 62 -8.77 -17.64 13.95
N ILE A 63 -8.44 -16.36 13.83
CA ILE A 63 -9.20 -15.26 14.42
C ILE A 63 -10.51 -15.12 13.64
N GLU A 64 -11.62 -15.13 14.36
CA GLU A 64 -12.93 -15.00 13.75
C GLU A 64 -13.07 -13.64 13.05
N GLN A 65 -13.43 -13.69 11.78
CA GLN A 65 -13.60 -12.49 10.98
C GLN A 65 -15.08 -12.10 10.92
N ALA A 66 -15.36 -10.81 10.96
CA ALA A 66 -16.69 -10.30 10.73
C ALA A 66 -17.21 -10.79 9.37
N LYS A 67 -18.47 -11.27 9.34
CA LYS A 67 -19.10 -11.75 8.11
C LYS A 67 -19.25 -10.59 7.11
N ARG A 68 -18.54 -10.68 6.01
CA ARG A 68 -18.59 -9.70 4.92
C ARG A 68 -19.66 -10.11 3.91
N SER A 69 -20.50 -9.15 3.52
CA SER A 69 -21.51 -9.37 2.47
C SER A 69 -20.90 -9.58 1.09
N ASP A 70 -19.72 -9.00 0.82
CA ASP A 70 -19.00 -9.09 -0.44
C ASP A 70 -18.18 -10.39 -0.59
N ARG A 71 -18.14 -11.23 0.44
CA ARG A 71 -17.39 -12.51 0.50
C ARG A 71 -15.89 -12.40 0.24
N LYS A 72 -15.33 -11.20 0.18
CA LYS A 72 -13.89 -11.01 0.00
C LYS A 72 -13.12 -11.53 1.20
N ILE A 73 -11.87 -11.91 0.97
CA ILE A 73 -10.92 -12.28 2.02
C ILE A 73 -10.35 -10.98 2.59
N PRO A 74 -10.53 -10.68 3.88
CA PRO A 74 -9.91 -9.50 4.48
C PRO A 74 -8.40 -9.67 4.53
N ILE A 75 -7.69 -8.63 4.17
CA ILE A 75 -6.26 -8.46 4.41
C ILE A 75 -6.14 -7.30 5.38
N GLN A 76 -5.77 -7.58 6.62
CA GLN A 76 -5.65 -6.59 7.67
C GLN A 76 -4.20 -6.19 7.81
N PHE A 77 -3.91 -4.93 7.59
CA PHE A 77 -2.59 -4.34 7.63
C PHE A 77 -2.44 -3.49 8.90
N PHE A 78 -1.61 -3.98 9.81
CA PHE A 78 -1.26 -3.26 11.04
C PHE A 78 0.07 -2.53 10.85
N PHE A 79 0.06 -1.23 11.12
CA PHE A 79 1.20 -0.34 10.91
C PHE A 79 1.36 0.69 12.03
N ASP A 80 2.52 1.32 12.07
CA ASP A 80 2.78 2.50 12.91
C ASP A 80 3.50 3.56 12.07
N TYR A 81 3.31 4.83 12.37
CA TYR A 81 4.05 5.90 11.69
C TYR A 81 5.55 5.92 12.04
N ASP A 82 6.00 5.24 13.11
CA ASP A 82 7.44 4.97 13.39
C ASP A 82 7.94 3.70 12.68
N CYS A 83 7.31 3.29 11.61
CA CYS A 83 7.68 2.09 10.87
C CYS A 83 8.36 2.43 9.55
N ARG A 84 9.66 2.21 9.45
CA ARG A 84 10.47 2.57 8.26
C ARG A 84 10.13 1.79 6.99
N VAL A 85 9.52 0.63 7.11
CA VAL A 85 9.21 -0.27 5.98
C VAL A 85 7.70 -0.47 5.77
N CYS A 86 6.85 0.21 6.56
CA CYS A 86 5.40 0.05 6.45
C CYS A 86 4.84 0.71 5.18
N SER A 87 5.43 1.80 4.70
CA SER A 87 5.02 2.43 3.43
C SER A 87 5.23 1.46 2.26
N SER A 88 6.41 0.84 2.15
CA SER A 88 6.66 -0.16 1.09
C SER A 88 5.74 -1.38 1.20
N ALA A 89 5.45 -1.84 2.43
CA ALA A 89 4.49 -2.91 2.64
C ALA A 89 3.06 -2.50 2.21
N GLN A 90 2.65 -1.28 2.52
CA GLN A 90 1.37 -0.71 2.08
C GLN A 90 1.26 -0.70 0.55
N ASP A 91 2.31 -0.26 -0.16
CA ASP A 91 2.33 -0.24 -1.63
C ASP A 91 2.08 -1.64 -2.22
N ILE A 92 2.75 -2.67 -1.68
CA ILE A 92 2.55 -4.08 -2.08
C ILE A 92 1.09 -4.52 -1.86
N LEU A 93 0.52 -4.20 -0.70
CA LEU A 93 -0.83 -4.60 -0.33
C LEU A 93 -1.89 -3.87 -1.16
N GLN A 94 -1.71 -2.58 -1.40
CA GLN A 94 -2.57 -1.78 -2.27
C GLN A 94 -2.51 -2.27 -3.71
N LEU A 95 -1.30 -2.53 -4.25
CA LEU A 95 -1.12 -3.12 -5.57
C LEU A 95 -1.84 -4.46 -5.67
N TYR A 96 -1.65 -5.36 -4.69
CA TYR A 96 -2.31 -6.66 -4.68
C TYR A 96 -3.84 -6.54 -4.63
N SER A 97 -4.36 -5.64 -3.84
CA SER A 97 -5.80 -5.39 -3.76
C SER A 97 -6.38 -4.87 -5.07
N GLN A 98 -5.62 -4.06 -5.82
CA GLN A 98 -5.99 -3.57 -7.15
C GLN A 98 -5.94 -4.69 -8.22
N ILE A 99 -4.98 -5.61 -8.12
CA ILE A 99 -4.89 -6.78 -9.02
C ILE A 99 -6.01 -7.79 -8.73
N ARG A 100 -6.47 -7.92 -7.50
CA ARG A 100 -7.48 -8.88 -7.04
C ARG A 100 -8.73 -8.23 -6.42
N PRO A 101 -9.34 -7.22 -7.07
CA PRO A 101 -10.38 -6.39 -6.45
C PRO A 101 -11.64 -7.15 -6.04
N ASN A 102 -11.90 -8.29 -6.67
CA ASN A 102 -13.06 -9.14 -6.38
C ASN A 102 -12.78 -10.25 -5.36
N LYS A 103 -11.51 -10.44 -4.96
CA LYS A 103 -11.10 -11.53 -4.06
C LYS A 103 -10.75 -11.04 -2.67
N VAL A 104 -10.15 -9.87 -2.56
CA VAL A 104 -9.63 -9.37 -1.29
C VAL A 104 -10.17 -7.99 -0.96
N ALA A 105 -10.14 -7.65 0.33
CA ALA A 105 -10.40 -6.30 0.83
C ALA A 105 -9.27 -5.94 1.79
N LEU A 106 -8.54 -4.87 1.48
CA LEU A 106 -7.51 -4.31 2.35
C LEU A 106 -8.17 -3.45 3.43
N GLU A 107 -7.78 -3.68 4.67
CA GLU A 107 -8.21 -2.93 5.85
C GLU A 107 -6.96 -2.49 6.61
N GLU A 108 -6.84 -1.19 6.87
CA GLU A 108 -5.67 -0.59 7.49
C GLU A 108 -5.96 -0.27 8.97
N HIS A 109 -5.07 -0.69 9.84
CA HIS A 109 -5.20 -0.56 11.30
C HIS A 109 -3.92 0.02 11.88
N PRO A 110 -3.98 1.24 12.42
CA PRO A 110 -2.84 1.75 13.18
C PRO A 110 -2.68 0.94 14.47
N VAL A 111 -1.45 0.52 14.77
CA VAL A 111 -1.15 -0.17 16.02
C VAL A 111 -1.32 0.81 17.20
N ALA A 112 -1.94 0.35 18.28
CA ALA A 112 -2.09 1.12 19.50
C ALA A 112 -1.99 0.24 20.73
N THR A 113 -1.42 0.80 21.79
CA THR A 113 -1.46 0.24 23.17
C THR A 113 -1.95 1.30 24.14
N ASN A 114 -2.14 0.94 25.40
CA ASN A 114 -2.52 1.93 26.43
C ASN A 114 -1.48 3.04 26.60
N GLU A 115 -0.21 2.76 26.32
CA GLU A 115 0.94 3.67 26.44
C GLU A 115 1.26 4.41 25.12
N ALA A 116 0.97 3.79 23.98
CA ALA A 116 1.31 4.29 22.65
C ALA A 116 0.05 4.41 21.76
N LYS A 117 -0.51 5.62 21.67
CA LYS A 117 -1.77 5.91 20.97
C LYS A 117 -1.61 6.94 19.84
N PHE A 118 -0.40 7.46 19.64
CA PHE A 118 -0.20 8.60 18.76
C PHE A 118 -0.60 8.27 17.33
N SER A 119 -0.07 7.19 16.76
CA SER A 119 -0.35 6.79 15.37
C SER A 119 -1.84 6.56 15.14
N ALA A 120 -2.51 5.84 16.04
CA ALA A 120 -3.96 5.62 15.95
C ALA A 120 -4.75 6.93 16.09
N THR A 121 -4.37 7.81 17.00
CA THR A 121 -5.03 9.11 17.17
C THR A 121 -4.95 9.93 15.88
N ILE A 122 -3.78 9.98 15.25
CA ILE A 122 -3.60 10.76 14.00
C ILE A 122 -4.36 10.10 12.85
N PHE A 123 -4.23 8.79 12.66
CA PHE A 123 -4.93 8.06 11.61
C PHE A 123 -6.44 8.31 11.65
N TYR A 124 -7.07 8.07 12.79
CA TYR A 124 -8.53 8.27 12.89
C TYR A 124 -8.93 9.74 12.83
N THR A 125 -8.06 10.65 13.29
CA THR A 125 -8.31 12.10 13.08
C THR A 125 -8.39 12.42 11.59
N LEU A 126 -7.46 11.93 10.76
CA LEU A 126 -7.47 12.14 9.32
C LEU A 126 -8.71 11.49 8.66
N GLN A 127 -9.11 10.29 9.11
CA GLN A 127 -10.32 9.63 8.64
C GLN A 127 -11.59 10.46 8.93
N HIS A 128 -11.74 10.96 10.15
CA HIS A 128 -12.88 11.79 10.55
C HIS A 128 -12.89 13.17 9.89
N LEU A 129 -11.72 13.71 9.54
CA LEU A 129 -11.59 14.91 8.73
C LEU A 129 -11.92 14.68 7.24
N LYS A 130 -12.14 13.43 6.81
CA LYS A 130 -12.39 13.03 5.42
C LYS A 130 -11.20 13.31 4.48
N VAL A 131 -10.02 13.21 5.01
CA VAL A 131 -8.73 13.35 4.31
C VAL A 131 -7.84 12.12 4.59
N GLY A 132 -8.46 10.94 4.62
CA GLY A 132 -7.79 9.69 4.95
C GLY A 132 -6.57 9.39 4.07
N GLU A 133 -6.57 9.86 2.82
CA GLU A 133 -5.44 9.76 1.90
C GLU A 133 -4.16 10.44 2.41
N LEU A 134 -4.27 11.40 3.31
CA LEU A 134 -3.10 12.00 3.96
C LEU A 134 -2.39 11.02 4.91
N SER A 135 -3.05 9.93 5.32
CA SER A 135 -2.41 8.86 6.09
C SER A 135 -1.31 8.17 5.28
N ASP A 136 -1.53 7.93 3.99
CA ASP A 136 -0.55 7.30 3.10
C ASP A 136 0.65 8.21 2.90
N VAL A 137 0.39 9.52 2.67
CA VAL A 137 1.44 10.53 2.57
C VAL A 137 2.26 10.61 3.86
N LEU A 138 1.59 10.59 5.02
CA LEU A 138 2.26 10.64 6.32
C LEU A 138 3.12 9.39 6.55
N LEU A 139 2.60 8.20 6.23
CA LEU A 139 3.32 6.94 6.37
C LEU A 139 4.57 6.91 5.49
N PHE A 140 4.48 7.45 4.27
CA PHE A 140 5.62 7.61 3.38
C PHE A 140 6.65 8.61 3.94
N GLU A 141 6.23 9.81 4.35
CA GLU A 141 7.13 10.83 4.91
C GLU A 141 7.84 10.33 6.17
N THR A 142 7.13 9.66 7.06
CA THR A 142 7.66 9.17 8.34
C THR A 142 8.48 7.89 8.23
N SER A 143 8.57 7.26 7.06
CA SER A 143 9.55 6.20 6.79
C SER A 143 11.00 6.70 7.03
N GLU A 144 11.23 8.00 6.90
CA GLU A 144 12.47 8.66 7.30
C GLU A 144 12.45 8.98 8.81
N LYS A 145 13.37 8.38 9.57
CA LYS A 145 13.42 8.52 11.04
C LYS A 145 13.46 9.98 11.53
N ALA A 146 14.19 10.85 10.82
CA ALA A 146 14.25 12.27 11.16
C ALA A 146 12.88 12.93 11.02
N ARG A 147 12.14 12.58 9.98
CA ARG A 147 10.81 13.12 9.71
C ARG A 147 9.79 12.64 10.73
N TYR A 148 9.82 11.34 11.09
CA TYR A 148 9.01 10.85 12.18
C TYR A 148 9.27 11.60 13.49
N THR A 149 10.54 11.76 13.88
CA THR A 149 10.92 12.48 15.10
C THR A 149 10.40 13.91 15.10
N GLU A 150 10.46 14.59 13.95
CA GLU A 150 9.90 15.95 13.79
C GLU A 150 8.38 15.98 14.01
N LEU A 151 7.64 15.01 13.46
CA LEU A 151 6.18 14.97 13.46
C LEU A 151 5.56 14.24 14.67
N SER A 152 6.36 13.69 15.58
CA SER A 152 5.92 12.82 16.68
C SER A 152 5.19 13.54 17.83
N THR A 153 4.85 14.81 17.68
CA THR A 153 4.05 15.55 18.67
C THR A 153 2.78 16.10 18.04
N LEU A 154 1.71 16.25 18.86
CA LEU A 154 0.45 16.82 18.37
C LEU A 154 0.60 18.24 17.80
N ASP A 155 1.51 19.05 18.34
CA ASP A 155 1.73 20.40 17.84
C ASP A 155 2.37 20.39 16.45
N LYS A 156 3.39 19.56 16.24
CA LYS A 156 4.04 19.42 14.95
C LYS A 156 3.13 18.74 13.92
N MET A 157 2.40 17.74 14.33
CA MET A 157 1.40 17.09 13.48
C MET A 157 0.29 18.07 13.06
N ARG A 158 -0.15 18.93 13.96
CA ARG A 158 -1.12 20.00 13.62
C ARG A 158 -0.54 20.99 12.61
N GLU A 159 0.73 21.41 12.76
CA GLU A 159 1.40 22.26 11.79
C GLU A 159 1.46 21.60 10.40
N TRP A 160 1.80 20.30 10.36
CA TRP A 160 1.82 19.52 9.15
C TRP A 160 0.43 19.41 8.50
N VAL A 161 -0.61 19.06 9.26
CA VAL A 161 -2.00 18.96 8.76
C VAL A 161 -2.48 20.31 8.21
N VAL A 162 -2.14 21.42 8.88
CA VAL A 162 -2.46 22.78 8.40
C VAL A 162 -1.74 23.07 7.09
N SER A 163 -0.49 22.62 6.92
CA SER A 163 0.23 22.79 5.65
C SER A 163 -0.40 22.00 4.49
N GLN A 164 -1.18 20.96 4.80
CA GLN A 164 -1.99 20.21 3.82
C GLN A 164 -3.35 20.86 3.54
N GLY A 165 -3.60 22.06 4.06
CA GLY A 165 -4.82 22.83 3.80
C GLY A 165 -5.97 22.61 4.77
N ILE A 166 -5.77 21.82 5.84
CA ILE A 166 -6.79 21.54 6.84
C ILE A 166 -6.81 22.66 7.89
N SER A 167 -8.00 23.09 8.30
CA SER A 167 -8.16 24.11 9.33
C SER A 167 -7.62 23.63 10.68
N LYS A 168 -6.80 24.49 11.34
CA LYS A 168 -6.32 24.27 12.70
C LYS A 168 -7.47 24.02 13.69
N ALA A 169 -8.58 24.77 13.52
CA ALA A 169 -9.74 24.66 14.40
C ALA A 169 -10.45 23.30 14.23
N GLU A 170 -10.59 22.83 12.98
CA GLU A 170 -11.17 21.50 12.69
C GLU A 170 -10.28 20.39 13.24
N PHE A 171 -8.97 20.41 12.97
CA PHE A 171 -8.05 19.45 13.54
C PHE A 171 -8.16 19.37 15.06
N ASN A 172 -8.09 20.50 15.76
CA ASN A 172 -8.19 20.54 17.22
C ASN A 172 -9.54 20.01 17.74
N LYS A 173 -10.63 20.24 17.02
CA LYS A 173 -11.95 19.72 17.38
C LYS A 173 -12.00 18.20 17.23
N VAL A 174 -11.49 17.68 16.10
CA VAL A 174 -11.62 16.25 15.75
C VAL A 174 -10.64 15.40 16.55
N VAL A 175 -9.39 15.79 16.72
CA VAL A 175 -8.36 15.00 17.42
C VAL A 175 -8.71 14.67 18.90
N HIS A 176 -9.58 15.47 19.51
CA HIS A 176 -10.06 15.24 20.88
C HIS A 176 -11.50 14.73 20.96
N SER A 177 -12.11 14.45 19.81
CA SER A 177 -13.50 13.99 19.74
C SER A 177 -13.72 12.64 20.42
N LYS A 178 -14.97 12.34 20.71
CA LYS A 178 -15.38 11.06 21.29
C LYS A 178 -15.16 9.93 20.30
N GLU A 179 -15.48 10.19 19.03
CA GLU A 179 -15.37 9.24 17.92
C GLU A 179 -13.93 8.77 17.74
N VAL A 180 -12.96 9.69 17.69
CA VAL A 180 -11.53 9.35 17.60
C VAL A 180 -11.09 8.53 18.81
N LYS A 181 -11.55 8.85 20.03
CA LYS A 181 -11.21 8.08 21.23
C LYS A 181 -11.77 6.66 21.21
N GLU A 182 -12.99 6.49 20.69
CA GLU A 182 -13.62 5.18 20.52
C GLU A 182 -12.86 4.35 19.49
N ASP A 183 -12.48 4.94 18.35
CA ASP A 183 -11.69 4.26 17.33
C ASP A 183 -10.29 3.88 17.83
N VAL A 184 -9.63 4.75 18.60
CA VAL A 184 -8.35 4.43 19.26
C VAL A 184 -8.50 3.28 20.23
N SER A 185 -9.59 3.24 20.99
CA SER A 185 -9.87 2.11 21.91
C SER A 185 -10.07 0.82 21.14
N ASN A 186 -10.74 0.87 19.99
CA ASN A 186 -10.90 -0.28 19.11
C ASN A 186 -9.54 -0.70 18.49
N ALA A 187 -8.67 0.25 18.14
CA ALA A 187 -7.32 -0.08 17.64
C ALA A 187 -6.48 -0.81 18.71
N ILE A 188 -6.59 -0.43 19.98
CA ILE A 188 -5.94 -1.15 21.10
C ILE A 188 -6.47 -2.59 21.15
N TYR A 189 -7.80 -2.75 21.15
CA TYR A 189 -8.42 -4.07 21.16
C TYR A 189 -7.96 -4.93 19.99
N LEU A 190 -7.96 -4.39 18.77
CA LEU A 190 -7.50 -5.13 17.57
C LEU A 190 -6.01 -5.48 17.65
N THR A 191 -5.17 -4.58 18.14
CA THR A 191 -3.73 -4.84 18.31
C THR A 191 -3.51 -6.03 19.25
N GLU A 192 -4.27 -6.11 20.35
CA GLU A 192 -4.22 -7.21 21.34
C GLU A 192 -4.83 -8.50 20.77
N GLU A 193 -6.03 -8.42 20.16
CA GLU A 193 -6.76 -9.56 19.60
C GLU A 193 -5.96 -10.28 18.50
N TYR A 194 -5.29 -9.53 17.64
CA TYR A 194 -4.44 -10.09 16.58
C TYR A 194 -3.03 -10.44 17.05
N GLY A 195 -2.69 -10.17 18.31
CA GLY A 195 -1.37 -10.44 18.89
C GLY A 195 -0.25 -9.71 18.12
N VAL A 196 -0.48 -8.46 17.72
CA VAL A 196 0.48 -7.69 16.93
C VAL A 196 1.68 -7.33 17.80
N PHE A 197 2.85 -7.88 17.47
CA PHE A 197 4.11 -7.69 18.23
C PHE A 197 5.22 -7.01 17.41
N THR A 198 4.96 -6.79 16.11
CA THR A 198 5.88 -6.12 15.18
C THR A 198 5.08 -5.39 14.11
N PHE A 199 5.71 -4.53 13.32
CA PHE A 199 5.11 -3.92 12.15
C PHE A 199 6.14 -3.76 11.01
N PRO A 200 5.70 -3.90 9.76
CA PRO A 200 4.35 -4.24 9.31
C PRO A 200 3.91 -5.62 9.81
N TYR A 201 2.64 -5.77 10.15
CA TYR A 201 2.02 -7.03 10.49
C TYR A 201 0.75 -7.18 9.66
N VAL A 202 0.66 -8.23 8.86
CA VAL A 202 -0.44 -8.39 7.91
C VAL A 202 -1.13 -9.72 8.17
N VAL A 203 -2.44 -9.68 8.33
CA VAL A 203 -3.25 -10.89 8.56
C VAL A 203 -4.16 -11.15 7.37
N VAL A 204 -4.01 -12.30 6.75
CA VAL A 204 -4.78 -12.72 5.59
C VAL A 204 -5.88 -13.70 6.04
N GLY A 205 -7.14 -13.26 5.91
CA GLY A 205 -8.31 -14.07 6.23
C GLY A 205 -8.40 -14.53 7.68
N GLY A 206 -7.80 -13.79 8.62
CA GLY A 206 -7.78 -14.15 10.04
C GLY A 206 -6.90 -15.36 10.38
N LYS A 207 -6.15 -15.91 9.42
CA LYS A 207 -5.45 -17.18 9.58
C LYS A 207 -3.95 -17.11 9.36
N TYR A 208 -3.50 -16.37 8.37
CA TYR A 208 -2.10 -16.32 7.97
C TYR A 208 -1.50 -14.95 8.23
N VAL A 209 -0.27 -14.92 8.71
CA VAL A 209 0.46 -13.72 9.09
C VAL A 209 1.65 -13.52 8.19
N LEU A 210 1.81 -12.30 7.66
CA LEU A 210 3.00 -11.83 6.97
C LEU A 210 3.64 -10.69 7.77
N THR A 211 4.97 -10.62 7.70
CA THR A 211 5.75 -9.57 8.38
C THR A 211 6.72 -8.92 7.39
N ALA A 212 7.57 -8.02 7.87
CA ALA A 212 8.58 -7.38 7.04
C ALA A 212 9.46 -8.38 6.26
N SER A 213 9.70 -9.58 6.79
CA SER A 213 10.49 -10.61 6.12
C SER A 213 9.87 -11.14 4.82
N THR A 214 8.56 -11.04 4.69
CA THR A 214 7.83 -11.42 3.46
C THR A 214 7.57 -10.22 2.56
N LEU A 215 7.35 -9.04 3.16
CA LEU A 215 6.92 -7.82 2.47
C LEU A 215 8.11 -6.90 2.10
N TYR A 216 9.32 -7.45 1.97
CA TYR A 216 10.52 -6.68 1.60
C TYR A 216 10.73 -6.57 0.08
N ASN A 217 10.03 -7.38 -0.70
CA ASN A 217 10.14 -7.44 -2.16
C ASN A 217 8.74 -7.63 -2.77
N ASP A 218 8.42 -6.84 -3.78
CA ASP A 218 7.10 -6.78 -4.37
C ASP A 218 6.67 -8.11 -5.01
N ASP A 219 7.53 -8.67 -5.86
CA ASP A 219 7.23 -9.92 -6.56
C ASP A 219 7.03 -11.09 -5.58
N TYR A 220 7.89 -11.17 -4.57
CA TYR A 220 7.81 -12.21 -3.55
C TYR A 220 6.57 -12.03 -2.66
N GLY A 221 6.34 -10.82 -2.16
CA GLY A 221 5.18 -10.50 -1.33
C GLY A 221 3.85 -10.77 -2.05
N VAL A 222 3.73 -10.35 -3.30
CA VAL A 222 2.55 -10.62 -4.15
C VAL A 222 2.37 -12.12 -4.38
N ALA A 223 3.44 -12.87 -4.64
CA ALA A 223 3.37 -14.31 -4.86
C ALA A 223 2.90 -15.08 -3.60
N VAL A 224 3.40 -14.71 -2.41
CA VAL A 224 2.95 -15.27 -1.13
C VAL A 224 1.49 -14.93 -0.85
N LEU A 225 1.09 -13.68 -1.07
CA LEU A 225 -0.31 -13.24 -0.94
C LEU A 225 -1.24 -14.06 -1.85
N ASP A 226 -0.87 -14.21 -3.13
CA ASP A 226 -1.69 -14.97 -4.09
C ASP A 226 -1.81 -16.46 -3.70
N PHE A 227 -0.74 -17.05 -3.21
CA PHE A 227 -0.74 -18.41 -2.68
C PHE A 227 -1.70 -18.55 -1.49
N LEU A 228 -1.64 -17.65 -0.51
CA LEU A 228 -2.48 -17.71 0.69
C LEU A 228 -3.96 -17.45 0.38
N VAL A 229 -4.25 -16.49 -0.49
CA VAL A 229 -5.62 -16.18 -0.92
C VAL A 229 -6.22 -17.38 -1.66
N ASN A 230 -5.49 -17.99 -2.59
CA ASN A 230 -5.96 -19.18 -3.30
C ASN A 230 -6.17 -20.38 -2.34
N LYS A 231 -5.30 -20.55 -1.34
CA LYS A 231 -5.43 -21.58 -0.30
C LYS A 231 -6.71 -21.38 0.53
N LEU A 232 -7.00 -20.16 0.96
CA LEU A 232 -8.23 -19.82 1.69
C LEU A 232 -9.50 -20.03 0.82
N GLU A 233 -9.45 -19.68 -0.48
CA GLU A 233 -10.56 -19.95 -1.40
C GLU A 233 -10.85 -21.45 -1.55
N GLN A 234 -9.81 -22.27 -1.56
CA GLN A 234 -9.97 -23.74 -1.62
C GLN A 234 -10.54 -24.32 -0.32
N GLU A 235 -10.11 -23.81 0.83
CA GLU A 235 -10.62 -24.20 2.15
C GLU A 235 -12.11 -23.86 2.32
N ARG A 236 -12.58 -22.73 1.77
CA ARG A 236 -13.98 -22.32 1.80
C ARG A 236 -14.93 -23.17 0.94
N LYS A 237 -14.38 -23.96 0.01
CA LYS A 237 -15.15 -24.84 -0.89
C LYS A 237 -15.33 -26.26 -0.36
N LYS A 238 -14.63 -26.60 0.71
CA LYS A 238 -14.72 -27.90 1.40
C LYS A 238 -15.77 -27.85 2.50
#